data_33bc39d31a22dc69f2872aa9afc70001
#
_entry.id   33bc39d31a22dc69f2872aa9afc70001
#
_cell.length_a   1.000
_cell.length_b   1.000
_cell.length_c   1.000
_cell.angle_alpha   90.00
_cell.angle_beta   90.00
_cell.angle_gamma   90.00
#
_symmetry.space_group_name_H-M   'P 1'
#
loop_
_entity.id
_entity.type
_entity.pdbx_description
1 polymer ?
#
loop_
_entity_poly.entity_id
_entity_poly.type
_entity_poly.pdbx_seq_one_letter_code
_entity_poly.pdbx_strand_id
1 'polypeptide(L)'
;MYEIEAETPYTSKDLDYNTSGSRANKEQDDAGARPAISGKVEDMDKYQTVVLAYPIWWGEAPRIISTFLESYDFSGKTVVPFCTSHSSGIGSSDKNLHSLVADSTEWKDGKRFAAGTSKSEITKWLDGLGIQPFVEEHAEKEVSERVFNFEKKTVILNSGYEMPLNGIGTYSLEGDTCVNSVSEALKRGVRLIDTAYMYHNEKEAGEAVRNSGIPREEIFVITKLYPNQFSEPEKAIDEALKKN
;
A
#
# COMPACT_ATOMS: atom_id res chain seq x y z
N MET A 1 -6.19 -0.27 3.08
CA MET A 1 -6.13 1.18 3.42
C MET A 1 -6.97 1.92 2.41
N TYR A 2 -7.78 2.90 2.85
CA TYR A 2 -8.61 3.74 1.99
C TYR A 2 -8.09 5.17 2.04
N GLU A 3 -7.94 5.82 0.90
CA GLU A 3 -7.58 7.24 0.79
C GLU A 3 -8.86 8.06 0.61
N ILE A 4 -9.02 9.09 1.45
CA ILE A 4 -10.16 10.01 1.37
C ILE A 4 -9.84 11.08 0.34
N GLU A 5 -10.30 10.88 -0.89
CA GLU A 5 -10.08 11.81 -2.00
C GLU A 5 -11.30 12.70 -2.22
N ALA A 6 -11.07 13.98 -2.49
CA ALA A 6 -12.15 14.87 -2.89
C ALA A 6 -12.59 14.54 -4.33
N GLU A 7 -13.91 14.54 -4.59
CA GLU A 7 -14.47 14.36 -5.94
C GLU A 7 -13.86 15.37 -6.93
N THR A 8 -13.63 16.59 -6.47
CA THR A 8 -12.81 17.57 -7.19
C THR A 8 -11.47 17.69 -6.46
N PRO A 9 -10.37 17.13 -7.02
CA PRO A 9 -9.06 17.16 -6.36
C PRO A 9 -8.60 18.57 -6.02
N TYR A 10 -7.88 18.72 -4.91
CA TYR A 10 -7.29 20.00 -4.52
C TYR A 10 -6.06 20.30 -5.39
N THR A 11 -6.06 21.48 -5.99
CA THR A 11 -4.89 22.00 -6.72
C THR A 11 -3.96 22.76 -5.76
N SER A 12 -2.75 23.09 -6.21
CA SER A 12 -1.84 23.95 -5.43
C SER A 12 -2.44 25.33 -5.11
N LYS A 13 -3.35 25.85 -5.95
CA LYS A 13 -4.07 27.11 -5.71
C LYS A 13 -5.14 26.94 -4.63
N ASP A 14 -5.78 25.78 -4.59
CA ASP A 14 -6.80 25.46 -3.58
C ASP A 14 -6.18 25.34 -2.19
N LEU A 15 -4.91 24.94 -2.10
CA LEU A 15 -4.16 24.72 -0.87
C LEU A 15 -3.27 25.92 -0.48
N ASP A 16 -3.35 27.05 -1.19
CA ASP A 16 -2.53 28.23 -0.89
C ASP A 16 -3.04 28.92 0.37
N TYR A 17 -2.31 28.76 1.47
CA TYR A 17 -2.59 29.37 2.77
C TYR A 17 -2.53 30.90 2.76
N ASN A 18 -1.76 31.51 1.86
CA ASN A 18 -1.53 32.94 1.81
C ASN A 18 -2.60 33.66 1.00
N THR A 19 -3.36 32.95 0.18
CA THR A 19 -4.44 33.51 -0.62
C THR A 19 -5.75 33.45 0.14
N SER A 20 -6.20 34.57 0.66
CA SER A 20 -7.52 34.69 1.26
C SER A 20 -8.58 34.31 0.21
N GLY A 21 -9.41 33.33 0.52
CA GLY A 21 -10.41 32.82 -0.41
C GLY A 21 -9.95 31.67 -1.32
N SER A 22 -8.78 31.08 -1.08
CA SER A 22 -8.47 29.73 -1.58
C SER A 22 -9.55 28.75 -1.12
N ARG A 23 -9.72 27.62 -1.83
CA ARG A 23 -10.72 26.62 -1.48
C ARG A 23 -10.55 26.11 -0.06
N ALA A 24 -9.32 25.76 0.34
CA ALA A 24 -9.02 25.29 1.69
C ALA A 24 -9.37 26.32 2.77
N ASN A 25 -9.07 27.63 2.54
CA ASN A 25 -9.47 28.69 3.45
C ASN A 25 -10.99 28.77 3.61
N LYS A 26 -11.72 28.79 2.50
CA LYS A 26 -13.19 28.87 2.53
C LYS A 26 -13.83 27.69 3.24
N GLU A 27 -13.32 26.47 2.97
CA GLU A 27 -13.83 25.28 3.63
C GLU A 27 -13.54 25.30 5.13
N GLN A 28 -12.36 25.77 5.57
CA GLN A 28 -12.04 25.83 6.99
C GLN A 28 -12.82 26.93 7.73
N ASP A 29 -13.09 28.06 7.07
CA ASP A 29 -13.89 29.15 7.64
C ASP A 29 -15.38 28.77 7.80
N ASP A 30 -15.86 27.80 7.03
CA ASP A 30 -17.22 27.27 7.10
C ASP A 30 -17.26 25.93 7.84
N ALA A 31 -17.74 25.94 9.09
CA ALA A 31 -17.89 24.72 9.87
C ALA A 31 -18.91 23.72 9.24
N GLY A 32 -19.80 24.19 8.39
CA GLY A 32 -20.79 23.40 7.66
C GLY A 32 -20.28 22.86 6.31
N ALA A 33 -19.09 23.25 5.86
CA ALA A 33 -18.55 22.77 4.60
C ALA A 33 -18.41 21.23 4.59
N ARG A 34 -18.90 20.63 3.52
CA ARG A 34 -18.82 19.18 3.31
C ARG A 34 -18.36 18.88 1.87
N PRO A 35 -17.04 18.97 1.60
CA PRO A 35 -16.51 18.62 0.30
C PRO A 35 -16.87 17.18 -0.07
N ALA A 36 -17.37 16.98 -1.29
CA ALA A 36 -17.75 15.65 -1.76
C ALA A 36 -16.54 14.73 -1.89
N ILE A 37 -16.72 13.46 -1.54
CA ILE A 37 -15.68 12.41 -1.57
C ILE A 37 -15.85 11.57 -2.81
N SER A 38 -14.74 11.25 -3.47
CA SER A 38 -14.66 10.28 -4.55
C SER A 38 -14.62 8.85 -3.98
N GLY A 39 -15.50 7.98 -4.48
CA GLY A 39 -15.54 6.60 -4.04
C GLY A 39 -16.13 6.38 -2.65
N LYS A 40 -15.98 5.19 -2.12
CA LYS A 40 -16.50 4.79 -0.80
C LYS A 40 -15.68 3.63 -0.22
N VAL A 41 -15.75 3.48 1.10
CA VAL A 41 -15.25 2.28 1.78
C VAL A 41 -16.29 1.18 1.61
N GLU A 42 -15.92 0.10 0.94
CA GLU A 42 -16.77 -1.07 0.85
C GLU A 42 -16.80 -1.79 2.22
N ASP A 43 -17.98 -2.29 2.55
CA ASP A 43 -18.19 -3.11 3.76
C ASP A 43 -17.72 -2.42 5.07
N MET A 44 -17.97 -1.11 5.25
CA MET A 44 -17.56 -0.37 6.44
C MET A 44 -18.03 -1.05 7.74
N ASP A 45 -19.11 -1.80 7.69
CA ASP A 45 -19.68 -2.54 8.84
C ASP A 45 -18.75 -3.65 9.36
N LYS A 46 -17.85 -4.17 8.52
CA LYS A 46 -16.89 -5.21 8.91
C LYS A 46 -15.77 -4.69 9.81
N TYR A 47 -15.54 -3.37 9.83
CA TYR A 47 -14.45 -2.77 10.60
C TYR A 47 -14.96 -2.33 11.97
N GLN A 48 -14.37 -2.87 13.04
CA GLN A 48 -14.64 -2.46 14.41
C GLN A 48 -13.77 -1.29 14.85
N THR A 49 -12.56 -1.17 14.26
CA THR A 49 -11.61 -0.10 14.55
C THR A 49 -11.25 0.63 13.25
N VAL A 50 -11.33 1.95 13.29
CA VAL A 50 -10.96 2.83 12.18
C VAL A 50 -9.83 3.73 12.61
N VAL A 51 -8.66 3.59 11.97
CA VAL A 51 -7.53 4.49 12.17
C VAL A 51 -7.72 5.67 11.21
N LEU A 52 -7.99 6.85 11.74
CA LEU A 52 -8.32 8.06 10.99
C LEU A 52 -7.11 8.98 10.91
N ALA A 53 -6.54 9.15 9.72
CA ALA A 53 -5.36 9.96 9.46
C ALA A 53 -5.71 11.22 8.68
N TYR A 54 -5.20 12.38 9.11
CA TYR A 54 -5.43 13.65 8.41
C TYR A 54 -4.30 14.67 8.64
N PRO A 55 -4.09 15.62 7.73
CA PRO A 55 -3.23 16.77 7.98
C PRO A 55 -3.94 17.80 8.85
N ILE A 56 -3.19 18.69 9.53
CA ILE A 56 -3.78 19.82 10.25
C ILE A 56 -3.86 21.05 9.31
N TRP A 57 -5.06 21.57 9.15
CA TRP A 57 -5.35 22.83 8.46
C TRP A 57 -5.91 23.85 9.46
N TRP A 58 -5.19 24.96 9.71
CA TRP A 58 -5.57 25.99 10.68
C TRP A 58 -5.99 25.45 12.06
N GLY A 59 -5.25 24.45 12.55
CA GLY A 59 -5.49 23.83 13.86
C GLY A 59 -6.59 22.77 13.88
N GLU A 60 -7.26 22.49 12.76
CA GLU A 60 -8.39 21.59 12.63
C GLU A 60 -8.12 20.48 11.59
N ALA A 61 -8.96 19.46 11.58
CA ALA A 61 -9.03 18.51 10.49
C ALA A 61 -9.63 19.17 9.23
N PRO A 62 -9.18 18.82 8.01
CA PRO A 62 -9.85 19.26 6.78
C PRO A 62 -11.33 18.87 6.76
N ARG A 63 -12.19 19.74 6.23
CA ARG A 63 -13.66 19.52 6.24
C ARG A 63 -14.11 18.26 5.53
N ILE A 64 -13.31 17.72 4.60
CA ILE A 64 -13.57 16.44 3.97
C ILE A 64 -13.58 15.27 4.97
N ILE A 65 -12.87 15.38 6.09
CA ILE A 65 -12.92 14.40 7.18
C ILE A 65 -14.29 14.38 7.84
N SER A 66 -14.92 15.54 7.98
CA SER A 66 -16.30 15.64 8.47
C SER A 66 -17.27 14.93 7.52
N THR A 67 -17.12 15.14 6.20
CA THR A 67 -17.89 14.42 5.19
C THR A 67 -17.73 12.91 5.32
N PHE A 68 -16.51 12.44 5.50
CA PHE A 68 -16.22 11.01 5.67
C PHE A 68 -16.94 10.44 6.91
N LEU A 69 -16.80 11.10 8.05
CA LEU A 69 -17.42 10.62 9.29
C LEU A 69 -18.95 10.58 9.21
N GLU A 70 -19.56 11.55 8.56
CA GLU A 70 -21.02 11.60 8.38
C GLU A 70 -21.53 10.63 7.30
N SER A 71 -20.64 10.06 6.47
CA SER A 71 -21.02 9.15 5.39
C SER A 71 -21.21 7.69 5.84
N TYR A 72 -20.84 7.35 7.07
CA TYR A 72 -20.90 5.97 7.58
C TYR A 72 -21.44 5.91 8.99
N ASP A 73 -21.94 4.74 9.38
CA ASP A 73 -22.32 4.46 10.76
C ASP A 73 -21.09 4.03 11.58
N PHE A 74 -20.73 4.84 12.56
CA PHE A 74 -19.65 4.58 13.51
C PHE A 74 -20.15 4.06 14.87
N SER A 75 -21.44 3.76 15.01
CA SER A 75 -22.02 3.26 16.27
C SER A 75 -21.28 2.03 16.77
N GLY A 76 -20.75 2.09 17.99
CA GLY A 76 -20.01 0.99 18.63
C GLY A 76 -18.63 0.70 18.06
N LYS A 77 -18.15 1.50 17.09
CA LYS A 77 -16.80 1.37 16.56
C LYS A 77 -15.78 2.17 17.39
N THR A 78 -14.53 1.78 17.30
CA THR A 78 -13.40 2.52 17.87
C THR A 78 -12.74 3.37 16.80
N VAL A 79 -12.58 4.68 17.01
CA VAL A 79 -11.83 5.58 16.15
C VAL A 79 -10.51 5.96 16.78
N VAL A 80 -9.42 5.82 16.04
CA VAL A 80 -8.05 6.11 16.46
C VAL A 80 -7.52 7.25 15.59
N PRO A 81 -7.65 8.52 16.02
CA PRO A 81 -7.24 9.64 15.20
C PRO A 81 -5.73 9.87 15.29
N PHE A 82 -5.09 10.21 14.17
CA PHE A 82 -3.77 10.81 14.19
C PHE A 82 -3.63 11.86 13.09
N CYS A 83 -2.74 12.80 13.32
CA CYS A 83 -2.48 13.82 12.33
C CYS A 83 -1.01 13.88 11.93
N THR A 84 -0.78 14.43 10.72
CA THR A 84 0.54 14.87 10.27
C THR A 84 0.54 16.38 10.17
N SER A 85 1.59 17.03 10.65
CA SER A 85 1.79 18.45 10.50
C SER A 85 3.26 18.81 10.61
N HIS A 86 3.66 19.98 10.10
CA HIS A 86 5.04 20.46 10.23
C HIS A 86 5.38 20.77 11.70
N SER A 87 4.52 21.50 12.40
CA SER A 87 4.78 21.99 13.77
C SER A 87 3.58 21.89 14.70
N SER A 88 2.36 22.01 14.21
CA SER A 88 1.14 22.00 15.04
C SER A 88 0.88 20.60 15.61
N GLY A 89 0.55 20.51 16.89
CA GLY A 89 0.01 19.29 17.49
C GLY A 89 -1.38 18.95 16.95
N ILE A 90 -1.95 17.83 17.40
CA ILE A 90 -3.33 17.45 17.08
C ILE A 90 -4.36 18.45 17.68
N GLY A 91 -3.99 19.10 18.79
CA GLY A 91 -4.82 20.12 19.44
C GLY A 91 -6.18 19.58 19.86
N SER A 92 -7.24 20.28 19.44
CA SER A 92 -8.64 19.84 19.62
C SER A 92 -9.25 19.28 18.34
N SER A 93 -8.45 19.11 17.27
CA SER A 93 -8.99 18.75 15.96
C SER A 93 -9.68 17.39 15.94
N ASP A 94 -9.24 16.44 16.77
CA ASP A 94 -9.90 15.14 16.97
C ASP A 94 -11.22 15.30 17.74
N LYS A 95 -11.20 16.05 18.85
CA LYS A 95 -12.38 16.23 19.72
C LYS A 95 -13.52 16.96 19.00
N ASN A 96 -13.18 17.90 18.12
CA ASN A 96 -14.16 18.63 17.33
C ASN A 96 -14.89 17.75 16.29
N LEU A 97 -14.38 16.53 16.03
CA LEU A 97 -15.01 15.54 15.17
C LEU A 97 -16.00 14.63 15.90
N HIS A 98 -15.96 14.55 17.24
CA HIS A 98 -16.76 13.61 18.01
C HIS A 98 -18.26 13.79 17.80
N SER A 99 -18.72 15.03 17.68
CA SER A 99 -20.14 15.35 17.48
C SER A 99 -20.70 14.95 16.11
N LEU A 100 -19.86 14.50 15.19
CA LEU A 100 -20.25 14.12 13.83
C LEU A 100 -20.66 12.64 13.73
N VAL A 101 -20.46 11.88 14.78
CA VAL A 101 -20.76 10.44 14.83
C VAL A 101 -21.59 10.11 16.07
N ALA A 102 -22.08 8.88 16.18
CA ALA A 102 -22.90 8.46 17.31
C ALA A 102 -22.13 8.53 18.65
N ASP A 103 -22.82 8.85 19.74
CA ASP A 103 -22.27 8.88 21.10
C ASP A 103 -21.67 7.54 21.56
N SER A 104 -22.10 6.42 20.94
CA SER A 104 -21.57 5.09 21.19
C SER A 104 -20.23 4.82 20.51
N THR A 105 -19.70 5.76 19.73
CA THR A 105 -18.37 5.66 19.12
C THR A 105 -17.28 5.88 20.18
N GLU A 106 -16.37 4.91 20.30
CA GLU A 106 -15.22 5.02 21.19
C GLU A 106 -14.09 5.76 20.50
N TRP A 107 -13.62 6.87 21.09
CA TRP A 107 -12.47 7.62 20.60
C TRP A 107 -11.23 7.36 21.44
N LYS A 108 -10.13 6.98 20.79
CA LYS A 108 -8.82 6.88 21.45
C LYS A 108 -8.11 8.23 21.43
N ASP A 109 -7.14 8.40 22.33
CA ASP A 109 -6.30 9.60 22.35
C ASP A 109 -5.53 9.74 21.05
N GLY A 110 -5.76 10.87 20.38
CA GLY A 110 -5.12 11.18 19.11
C GLY A 110 -3.65 11.56 19.25
N LYS A 111 -2.85 11.34 18.20
CA LYS A 111 -1.43 11.65 18.19
C LYS A 111 -1.00 12.38 16.90
N ARG A 112 -0.04 13.30 17.05
CA ARG A 112 0.67 13.87 15.91
C ARG A 112 1.91 13.06 15.59
N PHE A 113 2.11 12.77 14.30
CA PHE A 113 3.35 12.23 13.77
C PHE A 113 4.07 13.26 12.88
N ALA A 114 5.38 13.37 13.05
CA ALA A 114 6.22 14.15 12.16
C ALA A 114 6.53 13.38 10.87
N ALA A 115 6.90 14.09 9.81
CA ALA A 115 7.46 13.47 8.62
C ALA A 115 8.70 12.64 9.01
N GLY A 116 8.77 11.38 8.54
CA GLY A 116 9.87 10.48 8.86
C GLY A 116 9.73 9.71 10.18
N THR A 117 8.59 9.82 10.90
CA THR A 117 8.32 8.95 12.05
C THR A 117 8.45 7.48 11.65
N SER A 118 9.20 6.72 12.43
CA SER A 118 9.48 5.31 12.11
C SER A 118 8.24 4.42 12.27
N LYS A 119 8.16 3.37 11.46
CA LYS A 119 7.12 2.34 11.60
C LYS A 119 7.07 1.77 13.03
N SER A 120 8.22 1.54 13.65
CA SER A 120 8.32 1.03 15.02
C SER A 120 7.68 1.97 16.05
N GLU A 121 7.81 3.29 15.87
CA GLU A 121 7.19 4.27 16.77
C GLU A 121 5.66 4.27 16.61
N ILE A 122 5.16 4.17 15.38
CA ILE A 122 3.73 4.08 15.10
C ILE A 122 3.16 2.79 15.69
N THR A 123 3.83 1.65 15.49
CA THR A 123 3.41 0.36 16.05
C THR A 123 3.34 0.41 17.56
N LYS A 124 4.37 0.92 18.25
CA LYS A 124 4.37 1.06 19.71
C LYS A 124 3.24 1.94 20.23
N TRP A 125 2.87 2.98 19.50
CA TRP A 125 1.74 3.81 19.86
C TRP A 125 0.42 3.05 19.75
N LEU A 126 0.19 2.32 18.64
CA LEU A 126 -1.01 1.50 18.45
C LEU A 126 -1.11 0.39 19.51
N ASP A 127 0.00 -0.28 19.81
CA ASP A 127 0.08 -1.29 20.87
C ASP A 127 -0.30 -0.71 22.25
N GLY A 128 0.19 0.51 22.53
CA GLY A 128 -0.13 1.25 23.76
C GLY A 128 -1.62 1.61 23.91
N LEU A 129 -2.35 1.72 22.78
CA LEU A 129 -3.80 1.93 22.75
C LEU A 129 -4.59 0.61 22.78
N GLY A 130 -3.93 -0.54 22.81
CA GLY A 130 -4.55 -1.86 22.71
C GLY A 130 -5.09 -2.16 21.30
N ILE A 131 -4.62 -1.42 20.29
CA ILE A 131 -5.01 -1.62 18.90
C ILE A 131 -4.04 -2.59 18.26
N GLN A 132 -4.50 -3.79 18.00
CA GLN A 132 -3.75 -4.73 17.18
C GLN A 132 -3.95 -4.37 15.70
N PRO A 133 -2.90 -4.42 14.87
CA PRO A 133 -3.09 -4.26 13.43
C PRO A 133 -4.12 -5.27 12.94
N PHE A 134 -5.03 -4.82 12.07
CA PHE A 134 -5.92 -5.75 11.36
C PHE A 134 -5.03 -6.68 10.52
N VAL A 135 -4.94 -7.91 10.97
CA VAL A 135 -4.35 -8.98 10.17
C VAL A 135 -5.52 -9.62 9.45
N GLU A 136 -5.58 -9.50 8.13
CA GLU A 136 -6.53 -10.30 7.37
C GLU A 136 -6.33 -11.76 7.79
N GLU A 137 -7.40 -12.45 8.17
CA GLU A 137 -7.38 -13.83 8.64
C GLU A 137 -6.82 -14.82 7.60
N HIS A 138 -6.47 -14.34 6.41
CA HIS A 138 -5.73 -15.04 5.39
C HIS A 138 -4.20 -14.78 5.42
N ALA A 139 -3.70 -13.90 6.33
CA ALA A 139 -2.28 -13.62 6.51
C ALA A 139 -1.71 -14.14 7.83
N GLU A 140 -2.52 -14.61 8.76
CA GLU A 140 -2.10 -15.35 9.95
C GLU A 140 -2.12 -16.88 9.74
N LYS A 141 -1.58 -17.37 8.67
CA LYS A 141 -0.69 -18.51 8.83
C LYS A 141 0.61 -17.91 9.34
N GLU A 142 0.83 -18.03 10.64
CA GLU A 142 2.03 -17.69 11.36
C GLU A 142 3.17 -17.22 10.45
N VAL A 143 3.71 -16.02 10.68
CA VAL A 143 5.14 -15.76 10.44
C VAL A 143 5.90 -16.61 11.49
N SER A 144 5.56 -17.90 11.54
CA SER A 144 6.41 -18.92 12.04
C SER A 144 7.58 -18.93 11.09
N GLU A 145 8.73 -18.39 11.56
CA GLU A 145 10.03 -18.62 11.00
C GLU A 145 9.98 -18.69 9.47
N ARG A 146 10.57 -17.72 8.78
CA ARG A 146 10.82 -17.84 7.34
C ARG A 146 11.41 -19.21 7.12
N VAL A 147 10.57 -20.18 6.74
CA VAL A 147 10.98 -21.56 6.73
C VAL A 147 11.79 -21.78 5.47
N PHE A 148 13.09 -21.56 5.62
CA PHE A 148 14.05 -22.03 4.63
C PHE A 148 14.00 -23.56 4.64
N ASN A 149 13.58 -24.13 3.54
CA ASN A 149 13.66 -25.57 3.32
C ASN A 149 14.96 -25.87 2.57
N PHE A 150 16.01 -26.22 3.33
CA PHE A 150 17.32 -26.50 2.74
C PHE A 150 17.36 -27.82 1.96
N GLU A 151 16.47 -28.77 2.23
CA GLU A 151 16.35 -29.99 1.47
C GLU A 151 15.76 -29.73 0.08
N LYS A 152 14.66 -28.98 0.02
CA LYS A 152 14.02 -28.53 -1.22
C LYS A 152 14.75 -27.34 -1.86
N LYS A 153 15.62 -26.67 -1.13
CA LYS A 153 16.31 -25.43 -1.54
C LYS A 153 15.31 -24.31 -1.87
N THR A 154 14.34 -24.10 -1.01
CA THR A 154 13.27 -23.14 -1.20
C THR A 154 13.06 -22.28 0.06
N VAL A 155 12.37 -21.18 -0.09
CA VAL A 155 11.88 -20.31 1.01
C VAL A 155 10.41 -19.97 0.75
N ILE A 156 9.61 -19.97 1.81
CA ILE A 156 8.23 -19.50 1.73
C ILE A 156 8.23 -17.97 1.89
N LEU A 157 7.70 -17.28 0.90
CA LEU A 157 7.51 -15.83 0.91
C LEU A 157 6.31 -15.46 1.80
N ASN A 158 6.25 -14.20 2.25
CA ASN A 158 5.11 -13.67 3.01
C ASN A 158 3.78 -13.70 2.23
N SER A 159 3.82 -13.85 0.92
CA SER A 159 2.66 -14.10 0.05
C SER A 159 2.18 -15.57 0.05
N GLY A 160 2.88 -16.45 0.77
CA GLY A 160 2.60 -17.90 0.80
C GLY A 160 3.20 -18.70 -0.36
N TYR A 161 3.78 -18.04 -1.37
CA TYR A 161 4.44 -18.75 -2.47
C TYR A 161 5.81 -19.29 -2.05
N GLU A 162 6.13 -20.49 -2.51
CA GLU A 162 7.44 -21.12 -2.32
C GLU A 162 8.38 -20.66 -3.45
N MET A 163 9.50 -20.02 -3.09
CA MET A 163 10.48 -19.50 -4.03
C MET A 163 11.77 -20.33 -3.94
N PRO A 164 12.36 -20.76 -5.06
CA PRO A 164 13.68 -21.40 -5.05
C PRO A 164 14.78 -20.49 -4.49
N LEU A 165 15.74 -21.04 -3.74
CA LEU A 165 16.85 -20.30 -3.13
C LEU A 165 17.96 -19.98 -4.13
N ASN A 166 18.04 -20.69 -5.24
CA ASN A 166 19.03 -20.47 -6.27
C ASN A 166 18.37 -20.36 -7.64
N GLY A 167 18.92 -19.50 -8.47
CA GLY A 167 18.38 -19.20 -9.79
C GLY A 167 19.47 -18.78 -10.77
N ILE A 168 19.03 -18.46 -11.98
CA ILE A 168 19.87 -17.85 -13.00
C ILE A 168 19.46 -16.39 -13.21
N GLY A 169 20.43 -15.46 -13.14
CA GLY A 169 20.25 -14.07 -13.56
C GLY A 169 20.55 -13.91 -15.04
N THR A 170 19.74 -13.09 -15.71
CA THR A 170 19.87 -12.87 -17.17
C THR A 170 20.55 -11.55 -17.54
N TYR A 171 21.02 -10.76 -16.59
CA TYR A 171 21.68 -9.51 -16.89
C TYR A 171 22.85 -9.69 -17.85
N SER A 172 22.93 -8.88 -18.90
CA SER A 172 23.95 -8.94 -19.98
C SER A 172 23.95 -10.24 -20.81
N LEU A 173 22.93 -11.08 -20.73
CA LEU A 173 22.74 -12.17 -21.66
C LEU A 173 21.86 -11.68 -22.83
N GLU A 174 22.37 -11.78 -24.05
CA GLU A 174 21.67 -11.27 -25.24
C GLU A 174 21.30 -12.44 -26.20
N GLY A 175 20.13 -12.31 -26.84
CA GLY A 175 19.68 -13.21 -27.92
C GLY A 175 19.81 -14.69 -27.54
N ASP A 176 20.40 -15.46 -28.46
CA ASP A 176 20.58 -16.91 -28.29
C ASP A 176 21.40 -17.29 -27.05
N THR A 177 22.29 -16.41 -26.59
CA THR A 177 23.04 -16.65 -25.36
C THR A 177 22.10 -16.69 -24.15
N CYS A 178 21.10 -15.81 -24.09
CA CYS A 178 20.09 -15.82 -23.03
C CYS A 178 19.25 -17.10 -23.11
N VAL A 179 18.70 -17.42 -24.29
CA VAL A 179 17.89 -18.63 -24.49
C VAL A 179 18.65 -19.89 -24.09
N ASN A 180 19.89 -20.04 -24.56
CA ASN A 180 20.70 -21.23 -24.28
C ASN A 180 21.09 -21.33 -22.81
N SER A 181 21.47 -20.22 -22.17
CA SER A 181 21.88 -20.20 -20.76
C SER A 181 20.70 -20.57 -19.84
N VAL A 182 19.52 -19.97 -20.08
CA VAL A 182 18.32 -20.28 -19.29
C VAL A 182 17.87 -21.71 -19.55
N SER A 183 17.87 -22.17 -20.80
CA SER A 183 17.50 -23.55 -21.16
C SER A 183 18.41 -24.56 -20.47
N GLU A 184 19.72 -24.33 -20.46
CA GLU A 184 20.66 -25.23 -19.80
C GLU A 184 20.51 -25.21 -18.28
N ALA A 185 20.24 -24.04 -17.68
CA ALA A 185 19.95 -23.94 -16.25
C ALA A 185 18.68 -24.75 -15.88
N LEU A 186 17.60 -24.61 -16.66
CA LEU A 186 16.36 -25.35 -16.45
C LEU A 186 16.58 -26.89 -16.57
N LYS A 187 17.34 -27.34 -17.56
CA LYS A 187 17.72 -28.79 -17.71
C LYS A 187 18.50 -29.31 -16.50
N ARG A 188 19.29 -28.45 -15.84
CA ARG A 188 20.05 -28.78 -14.62
C ARG A 188 19.23 -28.68 -13.33
N GLY A 189 17.93 -28.44 -13.42
CA GLY A 189 17.02 -28.38 -12.28
C GLY A 189 16.89 -27.01 -11.63
N VAL A 190 17.46 -25.93 -12.21
CA VAL A 190 17.17 -24.56 -11.77
C VAL A 190 15.70 -24.26 -12.05
N ARG A 191 15.02 -23.60 -11.12
CA ARG A 191 13.61 -23.26 -11.22
C ARG A 191 13.33 -21.77 -10.95
N LEU A 192 14.34 -20.94 -10.73
CA LEU A 192 14.24 -19.49 -10.58
C LEU A 192 15.01 -18.80 -11.69
N ILE A 193 14.33 -17.87 -12.38
CA ILE A 193 14.90 -17.00 -13.41
C ILE A 193 14.73 -15.56 -12.95
N ASP A 194 15.80 -14.80 -12.87
CA ASP A 194 15.80 -13.36 -12.54
C ASP A 194 16.11 -12.57 -13.79
N THR A 195 15.11 -11.91 -14.34
CA THR A 195 15.22 -10.97 -15.46
C THR A 195 14.75 -9.57 -15.06
N ALA A 196 14.74 -8.63 -15.98
CA ALA A 196 14.19 -7.29 -15.78
C ALA A 196 13.88 -6.62 -17.13
N TYR A 197 12.93 -5.68 -17.12
CA TYR A 197 12.62 -4.84 -18.28
C TYR A 197 13.88 -4.22 -18.93
N MET A 198 14.76 -3.64 -18.11
CA MET A 198 15.96 -2.97 -18.61
C MET A 198 17.06 -3.91 -19.13
N TYR A 199 16.92 -5.24 -18.96
CA TYR A 199 17.86 -6.20 -19.54
C TYR A 199 17.58 -6.49 -21.00
N HIS A 200 16.40 -6.07 -21.49
CA HIS A 200 15.92 -6.22 -22.88
C HIS A 200 15.92 -7.67 -23.40
N ASN A 201 15.85 -8.64 -22.49
CA ASN A 201 15.91 -10.08 -22.79
C ASN A 201 14.78 -10.90 -22.14
N GLU A 202 13.71 -10.23 -21.68
CA GLU A 202 12.53 -10.92 -21.11
C GLU A 202 11.91 -11.91 -22.11
N LYS A 203 11.90 -11.52 -23.40
CA LYS A 203 11.36 -12.37 -24.49
C LYS A 203 12.16 -13.66 -24.64
N GLU A 204 13.46 -13.57 -24.61
CA GLU A 204 14.41 -14.68 -24.72
C GLU A 204 14.32 -15.60 -23.49
N ALA A 205 14.23 -15.01 -22.29
CA ALA A 205 13.99 -15.77 -21.05
C ALA A 205 12.65 -16.52 -21.12
N GLY A 206 11.58 -15.84 -21.55
CA GLY A 206 10.27 -16.46 -21.76
C GLY A 206 10.25 -17.54 -22.84
N GLU A 207 11.03 -17.37 -23.93
CA GLU A 207 11.20 -18.39 -24.96
C GLU A 207 11.84 -19.68 -24.38
N ALA A 208 12.89 -19.55 -23.59
CA ALA A 208 13.52 -20.68 -22.94
C ALA A 208 12.57 -21.40 -21.97
N VAL A 209 11.73 -20.65 -21.24
CA VAL A 209 10.70 -21.22 -20.35
C VAL A 209 9.67 -22.01 -21.16
N ARG A 210 9.10 -21.44 -22.20
CA ARG A 210 8.09 -22.09 -23.04
C ARG A 210 8.62 -23.35 -23.72
N ASN A 211 9.89 -23.34 -24.13
CA ASN A 211 10.52 -24.47 -24.83
C ASN A 211 11.08 -25.54 -23.88
N SER A 212 11.05 -25.29 -22.55
CA SER A 212 11.64 -26.20 -21.56
C SER A 212 10.90 -27.53 -21.39
N GLY A 213 9.60 -27.55 -21.72
CA GLY A 213 8.71 -28.68 -21.42
C GLY A 213 8.38 -28.84 -19.93
N ILE A 214 8.84 -27.94 -19.05
CA ILE A 214 8.55 -27.92 -17.63
C ILE A 214 7.21 -27.19 -17.41
N PRO A 215 6.30 -27.72 -16.55
CA PRO A 215 5.09 -27.01 -16.19
C PRO A 215 5.37 -25.58 -15.72
N ARG A 216 4.63 -24.58 -16.22
CA ARG A 216 4.89 -23.16 -15.94
C ARG A 216 4.87 -22.84 -14.43
N GLU A 217 4.01 -23.49 -13.68
CA GLU A 217 3.84 -23.39 -12.24
C GLU A 217 5.06 -23.86 -11.44
N GLU A 218 5.93 -24.66 -12.05
CA GLU A 218 7.18 -25.11 -11.42
C GLU A 218 8.32 -24.11 -11.61
N ILE A 219 8.16 -23.08 -12.44
CA ILE A 219 9.22 -22.11 -12.74
C ILE A 219 8.85 -20.76 -12.13
N PHE A 220 9.71 -20.26 -11.25
CA PHE A 220 9.58 -18.94 -10.64
C PHE A 220 10.34 -17.91 -11.49
N VAL A 221 9.63 -16.95 -12.05
CA VAL A 221 10.23 -15.88 -12.87
C VAL A 221 10.08 -14.55 -12.14
N ILE A 222 11.20 -13.87 -11.93
CA ILE A 222 11.26 -12.50 -11.40
C ILE A 222 11.55 -11.57 -12.56
N THR A 223 10.75 -10.52 -12.70
CA THR A 223 11.10 -9.35 -13.52
C THR A 223 10.96 -8.07 -12.70
N LYS A 224 11.44 -6.96 -13.24
CA LYS A 224 11.52 -5.68 -12.53
C LYS A 224 11.04 -4.57 -13.45
N LEU A 225 10.16 -3.71 -12.93
CA LEU A 225 9.77 -2.48 -13.61
C LEU A 225 10.93 -1.48 -13.63
N TYR A 226 10.96 -0.68 -14.68
CA TYR A 226 11.88 0.45 -14.77
C TYR A 226 11.16 1.77 -14.41
N PRO A 227 11.85 2.80 -13.89
CA PRO A 227 11.20 4.03 -13.43
C PRO A 227 10.25 4.70 -14.44
N ASN A 228 10.53 4.60 -15.74
CA ASN A 228 9.64 5.14 -16.78
C ASN A 228 8.29 4.41 -16.92
N GLN A 229 8.12 3.26 -16.25
CA GLN A 229 6.90 2.45 -16.27
C GLN A 229 6.03 2.69 -15.03
N PHE A 230 6.51 3.46 -14.03
CA PHE A 230 5.79 3.66 -12.77
C PHE A 230 4.50 4.48 -12.92
N SER A 231 4.33 5.21 -14.02
CA SER A 231 3.07 5.91 -14.32
C SER A 231 1.96 4.99 -14.83
N GLU A 232 2.29 3.81 -15.38
CA GLU A 232 1.34 2.83 -15.92
C GLU A 232 1.76 1.40 -15.51
N PRO A 233 1.79 1.08 -14.21
CA PRO A 233 2.36 -0.18 -13.72
C PRO A 233 1.59 -1.42 -14.18
N GLU A 234 0.27 -1.35 -14.26
CA GLU A 234 -0.57 -2.46 -14.73
C GLU A 234 -0.25 -2.83 -16.17
N LYS A 235 -0.15 -1.83 -17.05
CA LYS A 235 0.24 -2.04 -18.44
C LYS A 235 1.62 -2.67 -18.57
N ALA A 236 2.57 -2.21 -17.75
CA ALA A 236 3.93 -2.75 -17.76
C ALA A 236 3.96 -4.22 -17.29
N ILE A 237 3.15 -4.57 -16.28
CA ILE A 237 2.98 -5.96 -15.84
C ILE A 237 2.38 -6.82 -16.95
N ASP A 238 1.32 -6.36 -17.61
CA ASP A 238 0.69 -7.08 -18.72
C ASP A 238 1.66 -7.31 -19.88
N GLU A 239 2.51 -6.32 -20.20
CA GLU A 239 3.55 -6.46 -21.21
C GLU A 239 4.62 -7.47 -20.82
N ALA A 240 5.05 -7.47 -19.56
CA ALA A 240 6.00 -8.45 -19.06
C ALA A 240 5.43 -9.87 -19.07
N LEU A 241 4.17 -10.05 -18.65
CA LEU A 241 3.49 -11.35 -18.68
C LEU A 241 3.35 -11.94 -20.09
N LYS A 242 3.21 -11.10 -21.13
CA LYS A 242 3.18 -11.55 -22.53
C LYS A 242 4.53 -12.05 -23.06
N LYS A 243 5.62 -11.61 -22.45
CA LYS A 243 6.98 -11.99 -22.83
C LYS A 243 7.43 -13.27 -22.14
N ASN A 244 7.03 -13.44 -20.88
CA ASN A 244 7.40 -14.56 -19.99
C ASN A 244 6.27 -15.59 -19.90
#